data_0fb31a734aea4e919df7c55ed920325a
#
_entry.id   0fb31a734aea4e919df7c55ed920325a
#
_cell.length_a   1.000
_cell.length_b   1.000
_cell.length_c   1.000
_cell.angle_alpha   90.00
_cell.angle_beta   90.00
_cell.angle_gamma   90.00
#
_symmetry.space_group_name_H-M   'P 1'
#
loop_
_entity.id
_entity.type
_entity.pdbx_description
1 polymer ?
#
loop_
_entity_poly.entity_id
_entity_poly.type
_entity_poly.pdbx_seq_one_letter_code
_entity_poly.pdbx_strand_id
1 'polypeptide(L)'
;AASFIIACLKRKKLLSKLMELSYTDALTKFGNRFALTEYVKQMDIAQSVAVVYCDITGLKKVNDTQGHAAGDTLIINSCECLRGVFDGYGLFRIGGDELLVICPNITRADTDNRLDQLRNTMKDYSVNLAIGMVWKGVIGDNLEKTIIEAEKRMYEDKEEYYKKSG
;
A
#
# COMPACT_ATOMS: atom_id res chain seq x y z
N ALA A 1 39.22 -4.69 22.26
CA ALA A 1 38.14 -3.67 22.15
C ALA A 1 37.69 -3.49 20.68
N ALA A 2 38.55 -3.22 19.74
CA ALA A 2 38.17 -2.96 18.34
C ALA A 2 37.46 -4.15 17.65
N SER A 3 37.93 -5.38 17.86
CA SER A 3 37.32 -6.59 17.29
C SER A 3 35.88 -6.83 17.79
N PHE A 4 35.62 -6.54 19.05
CA PHE A 4 34.27 -6.64 19.64
C PHE A 4 33.32 -5.62 19.05
N ILE A 5 33.75 -4.37 18.86
CA ILE A 5 32.97 -3.31 18.25
C ILE A 5 32.62 -3.67 16.80
N ILE A 6 33.58 -4.17 16.03
CA ILE A 6 33.37 -4.61 14.65
C ILE A 6 32.33 -5.75 14.59
N ALA A 7 32.42 -6.74 15.49
CA ALA A 7 31.47 -7.84 15.58
C ALA A 7 30.05 -7.33 15.90
N CYS A 8 29.90 -6.41 16.84
CA CYS A 8 28.62 -5.80 17.18
C CYS A 8 28.02 -5.02 15.99
N LEU A 9 28.81 -4.26 15.26
CA LEU A 9 28.37 -3.50 14.10
C LEU A 9 27.94 -4.45 12.95
N LYS A 10 28.69 -5.52 12.70
CA LYS A 10 28.31 -6.55 11.70
C LYS A 10 27.00 -7.25 12.09
N ARG A 11 26.83 -7.61 13.37
CA ARG A 11 25.60 -8.23 13.88
C ARG A 11 24.40 -7.28 13.73
N LYS A 12 24.55 -6.01 14.09
CA LYS A 12 23.50 -4.98 13.94
C LYS A 12 23.10 -4.82 12.47
N LYS A 13 24.08 -4.76 11.55
CA LYS A 13 23.84 -4.66 10.10
C LYS A 13 23.11 -5.89 9.56
N LEU A 14 23.51 -7.10 10.00
CA LEU A 14 22.85 -8.34 9.61
C LEU A 14 21.40 -8.42 10.10
N LEU A 15 21.15 -8.06 11.37
CA LEU A 15 19.81 -8.02 11.96
C LEU A 15 18.92 -7.00 11.23
N SER A 16 19.45 -5.80 10.92
CA SER A 16 18.72 -4.80 10.13
C SER A 16 18.34 -5.32 8.75
N LYS A 17 19.25 -6.01 8.08
CA LYS A 17 18.98 -6.61 6.76
C LYS A 17 17.97 -7.76 6.82
N LEU A 18 18.02 -8.59 7.86
CA LEU A 18 17.04 -9.64 8.10
C LEU A 18 15.65 -9.06 8.37
N MET A 19 15.57 -7.97 9.16
CA MET A 19 14.31 -7.24 9.38
C MET A 19 13.78 -6.65 8.08
N GLU A 20 14.61 -5.98 7.28
CA GLU A 20 14.22 -5.42 5.99
C GLU A 20 13.64 -6.52 5.07
N LEU A 21 14.31 -7.68 4.96
CA LEU A 21 13.83 -8.82 4.18
C LEU A 21 12.53 -9.43 4.73
N SER A 22 12.29 -9.31 6.03
CA SER A 22 11.10 -9.84 6.70
C SER A 22 9.88 -8.93 6.61
N TYR A 23 10.07 -7.60 6.48
CA TYR A 23 9.00 -6.59 6.55
C TYR A 23 8.71 -5.90 5.21
N THR A 24 9.57 -6.06 4.18
CA THR A 24 9.39 -5.39 2.90
C THR A 24 9.07 -6.36 1.77
N ASP A 25 8.25 -5.93 0.82
CA ASP A 25 8.08 -6.58 -0.47
C ASP A 25 9.32 -6.36 -1.34
N ALA A 26 9.86 -7.43 -1.89
CA ALA A 26 11.15 -7.39 -2.60
C ALA A 26 11.09 -6.54 -3.89
N LEU A 27 9.94 -6.56 -4.60
CA LEU A 27 9.75 -5.85 -5.86
C LEU A 27 9.52 -4.35 -5.65
N THR A 28 8.60 -4.00 -4.74
CA THR A 28 8.09 -2.63 -4.62
C THR A 28 8.72 -1.82 -3.49
N LYS A 29 9.38 -2.51 -2.54
CA LYS A 29 9.88 -1.92 -1.28
C LYS A 29 8.80 -1.37 -0.36
N PHE A 30 7.53 -1.61 -0.65
CA PHE A 30 6.44 -1.38 0.30
C PHE A 30 6.52 -2.38 1.47
N GLY A 31 5.87 -2.08 2.57
CA GLY A 31 5.66 -3.07 3.61
C GLY A 31 4.91 -4.27 3.07
N ASN A 32 5.28 -5.47 3.52
CA ASN A 32 4.54 -6.67 3.19
C ASN A 32 3.39 -6.92 4.20
N ARG A 33 2.65 -8.02 4.04
CA ARG A 33 1.54 -8.39 4.94
C ARG A 33 1.96 -8.51 6.41
N PHE A 34 3.20 -8.95 6.67
CA PHE A 34 3.71 -9.02 8.04
C PHE A 34 3.95 -7.63 8.62
N ALA A 35 4.56 -6.73 7.84
CA ALA A 35 4.73 -5.33 8.22
C ALA A 35 3.39 -4.64 8.52
N LEU A 36 2.36 -4.90 7.71
CA LEU A 36 1.01 -4.39 7.96
C LEU A 36 0.48 -4.85 9.31
N THR A 37 0.60 -6.15 9.62
CA THR A 37 0.13 -6.69 10.89
C THR A 37 0.79 -6.02 12.09
N GLU A 38 2.10 -5.82 12.04
CA GLU A 38 2.83 -5.15 13.11
C GLU A 38 2.53 -3.64 13.17
N TYR A 39 2.33 -2.98 12.02
CA TYR A 39 1.94 -1.58 11.95
C TYR A 39 0.59 -1.32 12.63
N VAL A 40 -0.42 -2.15 12.33
CA VAL A 40 -1.77 -2.05 12.92
C VAL A 40 -1.75 -2.22 14.44
N LYS A 41 -0.95 -3.14 14.96
CA LYS A 41 -0.82 -3.38 16.42
C LYS A 41 -0.26 -2.16 17.19
N GLN A 42 0.50 -1.32 16.52
CA GLN A 42 1.17 -0.16 17.16
C GLN A 42 0.37 1.14 17.00
N MET A 43 -0.76 1.13 16.28
CA MET A 43 -1.56 2.32 16.04
C MET A 43 -2.32 2.76 17.30
N ASP A 44 -2.34 4.07 17.53
CA ASP A 44 -3.20 4.67 18.55
C ASP A 44 -4.67 4.63 18.08
N ILE A 45 -5.51 3.97 18.85
CA ILE A 45 -6.94 3.80 18.53
C ILE A 45 -7.76 5.11 18.66
N ALA A 46 -7.24 6.11 19.34
CA ALA A 46 -7.91 7.40 19.57
C ALA A 46 -7.75 8.39 18.40
N GLN A 47 -6.89 8.08 17.42
CA GLN A 47 -6.62 8.95 16.29
C GLN A 47 -7.59 8.73 15.13
N SER A 48 -7.68 9.72 14.22
CA SER A 48 -8.34 9.54 12.94
C SER A 48 -7.50 8.66 12.00
N VAL A 49 -8.14 8.05 11.03
CA VAL A 49 -7.47 7.25 10.02
C VAL A 49 -8.21 7.28 8.69
N ALA A 50 -7.45 7.31 7.59
CA ALA A 50 -7.94 6.88 6.29
C ALA A 50 -7.27 5.57 5.90
N VAL A 51 -8.06 4.66 5.34
CA VAL A 51 -7.61 3.42 4.73
C VAL A 51 -7.96 3.48 3.25
N VAL A 52 -6.96 3.30 2.38
CA VAL A 52 -7.14 3.23 0.93
C VAL A 52 -6.70 1.85 0.47
N TYR A 53 -7.65 1.05 0.01
CA TYR A 53 -7.40 -0.27 -0.56
C TYR A 53 -7.40 -0.16 -2.07
N CYS A 54 -6.37 -0.68 -2.73
CA CYS A 54 -6.21 -0.59 -4.18
C CYS A 54 -5.95 -1.98 -4.78
N ASP A 55 -6.50 -2.20 -5.97
CA ASP A 55 -6.21 -3.37 -6.82
C ASP A 55 -5.73 -2.88 -8.17
N ILE A 56 -4.60 -3.45 -8.67
CA ILE A 56 -4.01 -3.07 -9.94
C ILE A 56 -4.80 -3.69 -11.08
N THR A 57 -5.60 -2.88 -11.76
CA THR A 57 -6.48 -3.34 -12.83
C THR A 57 -5.70 -3.73 -14.09
N GLY A 58 -6.03 -4.89 -14.65
CA GLY A 58 -5.45 -5.36 -15.91
C GLY A 58 -4.09 -6.04 -15.81
N LEU A 59 -3.53 -6.26 -14.62
CA LEU A 59 -2.23 -6.93 -14.42
C LEU A 59 -2.17 -8.29 -15.10
N LYS A 60 -3.22 -9.11 -14.97
CA LYS A 60 -3.26 -10.42 -15.64
C LYS A 60 -3.15 -10.29 -17.16
N LYS A 61 -3.89 -9.36 -17.76
CA LYS A 61 -3.84 -9.13 -19.22
C LYS A 61 -2.44 -8.70 -19.66
N VAL A 62 -1.78 -7.83 -18.91
CA VAL A 62 -0.40 -7.40 -19.20
C VAL A 62 0.57 -8.60 -19.11
N ASN A 63 0.47 -9.41 -18.06
CA ASN A 63 1.28 -10.62 -17.93
C ASN A 63 1.08 -11.58 -19.10
N ASP A 64 -0.16 -11.85 -19.47
CA ASP A 64 -0.51 -12.80 -20.52
C ASP A 64 -0.10 -12.32 -21.92
N THR A 65 -0.09 -11.00 -22.17
CA THR A 65 0.20 -10.43 -23.50
C THR A 65 1.63 -9.93 -23.67
N GLN A 66 2.27 -9.45 -22.59
CA GLN A 66 3.57 -8.78 -22.63
C GLN A 66 4.62 -9.44 -21.72
N GLY A 67 4.21 -10.45 -20.94
CA GLY A 67 5.08 -11.19 -20.05
C GLY A 67 5.21 -10.58 -18.64
N HIS A 68 5.75 -11.38 -17.70
CA HIS A 68 5.84 -11.01 -16.29
C HIS A 68 6.71 -9.75 -16.03
N ALA A 69 7.73 -9.50 -16.83
CA ALA A 69 8.56 -8.28 -16.69
C ALA A 69 7.75 -7.00 -16.92
N ALA A 70 6.80 -7.02 -17.86
CA ALA A 70 5.87 -5.91 -18.07
C ALA A 70 4.88 -5.76 -16.91
N GLY A 71 4.41 -6.88 -16.36
CA GLY A 71 3.57 -6.88 -15.16
C GLY A 71 4.30 -6.33 -13.93
N ASP A 72 5.56 -6.71 -13.74
CA ASP A 72 6.39 -6.15 -12.66
C ASP A 72 6.56 -4.63 -12.80
N THR A 73 6.76 -4.14 -14.03
CA THR A 73 6.81 -2.70 -14.32
C THR A 73 5.49 -2.01 -13.98
N LEU A 74 4.35 -2.61 -14.31
CA LEU A 74 3.02 -2.08 -13.95
C LEU A 74 2.84 -2.00 -12.44
N ILE A 75 3.26 -3.03 -11.70
CA ILE A 75 3.22 -3.04 -10.23
C ILE A 75 4.10 -1.93 -9.66
N ILE A 76 5.34 -1.79 -10.13
CA ILE A 76 6.27 -0.74 -9.68
C ILE A 76 5.68 0.64 -9.93
N ASN A 77 5.18 0.91 -11.14
CA ASN A 77 4.57 2.20 -11.48
C ASN A 77 3.35 2.51 -10.60
N SER A 78 2.52 1.51 -10.29
CA SER A 78 1.38 1.65 -9.38
C SER A 78 1.83 2.04 -7.97
N CYS A 79 2.91 1.43 -7.48
CA CYS A 79 3.49 1.76 -6.18
C CYS A 79 4.14 3.15 -6.16
N GLU A 80 4.83 3.56 -7.22
CA GLU A 80 5.41 4.90 -7.32
C GLU A 80 4.31 5.98 -7.40
N CYS A 81 3.21 5.71 -8.10
CA CYS A 81 2.04 6.56 -8.11
C CYS A 81 1.47 6.78 -6.70
N LEU A 82 1.28 5.70 -5.93
CA LEU A 82 0.82 5.77 -4.54
C LEU A 82 1.84 6.48 -3.64
N ARG A 83 3.13 6.20 -3.80
CA ARG A 83 4.21 6.84 -3.03
C ARG A 83 4.22 8.35 -3.23
N GLY A 84 4.07 8.81 -4.46
CA GLY A 84 4.04 10.25 -4.78
C GLY A 84 2.89 11.00 -4.10
N VAL A 85 1.76 10.31 -3.85
CA VAL A 85 0.58 10.92 -3.22
C VAL A 85 0.56 10.73 -1.70
N PHE A 86 1.00 9.57 -1.21
CA PHE A 86 0.88 9.16 0.20
C PHE A 86 2.23 9.03 0.91
N ASP A 87 3.25 9.80 0.47
CA ASP A 87 4.54 9.83 1.17
C ASP A 87 4.37 10.16 2.66
N GLY A 88 5.14 9.47 3.50
CA GLY A 88 5.06 9.59 4.96
C GLY A 88 3.97 8.76 5.64
N TYR A 89 3.10 8.07 4.89
CA TYR A 89 2.10 7.15 5.41
C TYR A 89 2.49 5.68 5.27
N GLY A 90 1.73 4.79 5.89
CA GLY A 90 1.93 3.35 5.77
C GLY A 90 1.54 2.85 4.37
N LEU A 91 2.49 2.33 3.61
CA LEU A 91 2.31 1.79 2.26
C LEU A 91 2.64 0.30 2.27
N PHE A 92 1.70 -0.54 1.85
CA PHE A 92 1.82 -2.00 1.93
C PHE A 92 1.41 -2.66 0.61
N ARG A 93 2.13 -3.73 0.24
CA ARG A 93 1.70 -4.70 -0.77
C ARG A 93 1.30 -5.98 -0.06
N ILE A 94 0.02 -6.32 -0.12
CA ILE A 94 -0.57 -7.40 0.66
C ILE A 94 -0.97 -8.62 -0.18
N GLY A 95 -0.97 -8.47 -1.49
CA GLY A 95 -1.25 -9.50 -2.49
C GLY A 95 -0.43 -9.28 -3.76
N GLY A 96 -0.69 -10.06 -4.80
CA GLY A 96 -0.03 -9.91 -6.09
C GLY A 96 -0.28 -8.54 -6.73
N ASP A 97 -1.53 -8.12 -6.75
CA ASP A 97 -2.06 -6.87 -7.31
C ASP A 97 -2.72 -5.97 -6.26
N GLU A 98 -2.69 -6.36 -4.98
CA GLU A 98 -3.36 -5.65 -3.90
C GLU A 98 -2.39 -4.76 -3.11
N LEU A 99 -2.74 -3.48 -3.04
CA LEU A 99 -1.98 -2.45 -2.33
C LEU A 99 -2.86 -1.81 -1.26
N LEU A 100 -2.27 -1.46 -0.12
CA LEU A 100 -2.98 -0.83 0.99
C LEU A 100 -2.22 0.39 1.49
N VAL A 101 -2.94 1.48 1.71
CA VAL A 101 -2.42 2.69 2.35
C VAL A 101 -3.16 2.93 3.66
N ILE A 102 -2.40 3.22 4.71
CA ILE A 102 -2.96 3.60 6.02
C ILE A 102 -2.42 4.98 6.40
N CYS A 103 -3.32 5.93 6.53
CA CYS A 103 -3.02 7.33 6.85
C CYS A 103 -3.56 7.67 8.25
N PRO A 104 -2.76 7.52 9.32
CA PRO A 104 -3.15 7.98 10.65
C PRO A 104 -3.12 9.52 10.73
N ASN A 105 -3.92 10.07 11.65
CA ASN A 105 -3.99 11.50 11.94
C ASN A 105 -4.30 12.39 10.72
N ILE A 106 -5.09 11.87 9.78
CA ILE A 106 -5.49 12.60 8.58
C ILE A 106 -6.92 13.13 8.71
N THR A 107 -7.19 14.33 8.18
CA THR A 107 -8.55 14.85 8.10
C THR A 107 -9.33 14.21 6.94
N ARG A 108 -10.65 14.29 6.99
CA ARG A 108 -11.49 13.85 5.88
C ARG A 108 -11.20 14.64 4.60
N ALA A 109 -11.06 15.97 4.72
CA ALA A 109 -10.79 16.85 3.59
C ALA A 109 -9.43 16.53 2.93
N ASP A 110 -8.37 16.31 3.73
CA ASP A 110 -7.06 15.92 3.20
C ASP A 110 -7.10 14.56 2.52
N THR A 111 -7.91 13.63 3.05
CA THR A 111 -8.12 12.32 2.42
C THR A 111 -8.75 12.45 1.05
N ASP A 112 -9.83 13.23 0.94
CA ASP A 112 -10.54 13.46 -0.31
C ASP A 112 -9.63 14.15 -1.34
N ASN A 113 -8.85 15.17 -0.94
CA ASN A 113 -7.85 15.85 -1.78
C ASN A 113 -6.79 14.88 -2.30
N ARG A 114 -6.27 13.98 -1.46
CA ARG A 114 -5.29 12.97 -1.87
C ARG A 114 -5.87 11.94 -2.84
N LEU A 115 -7.13 11.57 -2.71
CA LEU A 115 -7.78 10.70 -3.69
C LEU A 115 -7.91 11.37 -5.05
N ASP A 116 -8.28 12.65 -5.09
CA ASP A 116 -8.34 13.40 -6.36
C ASP A 116 -6.95 13.54 -6.98
N GLN A 117 -5.93 13.80 -6.17
CA GLN A 117 -4.54 13.80 -6.61
C GLN A 117 -4.12 12.43 -7.16
N LEU A 118 -4.47 11.32 -6.47
CA LEU A 118 -4.17 9.96 -6.93
C LEU A 118 -4.77 9.69 -8.31
N ARG A 119 -6.06 10.02 -8.51
CA ARG A 119 -6.74 9.83 -9.80
C ARG A 119 -6.09 10.61 -10.95
N ASN A 120 -5.54 11.78 -10.67
CA ASN A 120 -4.80 12.55 -11.65
C ASN A 120 -3.42 11.93 -11.91
N THR A 121 -2.68 11.59 -10.87
CA THR A 121 -1.34 10.99 -10.96
C THR A 121 -1.36 9.63 -11.66
N MET A 122 -2.42 8.84 -11.51
CA MET A 122 -2.58 7.56 -12.22
C MET A 122 -2.45 7.70 -13.75
N LYS A 123 -2.89 8.82 -14.32
CA LYS A 123 -2.78 9.10 -15.76
C LYS A 123 -1.33 9.29 -16.18
N ASP A 124 -0.55 9.98 -15.36
CA ASP A 124 0.87 10.25 -15.63
C ASP A 124 1.71 8.98 -15.62
N TYR A 125 1.36 8.03 -14.75
CA TYR A 125 2.01 6.72 -14.64
C TYR A 125 1.42 5.66 -15.59
N SER A 126 0.37 5.97 -16.32
CA SER A 126 -0.36 5.02 -17.20
C SER A 126 -0.81 3.77 -16.44
N VAL A 127 -1.29 3.95 -15.21
CA VAL A 127 -1.79 2.87 -14.34
C VAL A 127 -3.29 3.03 -14.10
N ASN A 128 -3.97 1.91 -13.88
CA ASN A 128 -5.36 1.88 -13.44
C ASN A 128 -5.46 1.11 -12.13
N LEU A 129 -6.04 1.76 -11.13
CA LEU A 129 -6.31 1.17 -9.82
C LEU A 129 -7.81 1.20 -9.56
N ALA A 130 -8.38 0.08 -9.15
CA ALA A 130 -9.65 0.08 -8.45
C ALA A 130 -9.41 0.51 -7.00
N ILE A 131 -10.20 1.45 -6.49
CA ILE A 131 -9.91 2.13 -5.23
C ILE A 131 -11.12 2.06 -4.29
N GLY A 132 -10.90 1.54 -3.10
CA GLY A 132 -11.82 1.66 -1.98
C GLY A 132 -11.23 2.50 -0.86
N MET A 133 -11.94 3.52 -0.41
CA MET A 133 -11.49 4.39 0.67
C MET A 133 -12.50 4.45 1.79
N VAL A 134 -12.00 4.41 3.02
CA VAL A 134 -12.77 4.65 4.25
C VAL A 134 -11.99 5.60 5.14
N TRP A 135 -12.68 6.64 5.62
CA TRP A 135 -12.16 7.54 6.64
C TRP A 135 -12.96 7.37 7.93
N LYS A 136 -12.26 7.35 9.06
CA LYS A 136 -12.85 7.34 10.41
C LYS A 136 -12.24 8.47 11.23
N GLY A 137 -13.09 9.22 11.95
CA GLY A 137 -12.63 10.27 12.88
C GLY A 137 -11.89 9.70 14.09
N VAL A 138 -12.20 8.47 14.46
CA VAL A 138 -11.52 7.68 15.50
C VAL A 138 -11.41 6.25 14.99
N ILE A 139 -10.25 5.62 15.14
CA ILE A 139 -10.03 4.21 14.74
C ILE A 139 -10.97 3.30 15.53
N GLY A 140 -11.08 3.52 16.84
CA GLY A 140 -11.83 2.64 17.72
C GLY A 140 -11.17 1.27 17.87
N ASP A 141 -11.93 0.27 18.30
CA ASP A 141 -11.41 -1.03 18.70
C ASP A 141 -10.98 -1.93 17.53
N ASN A 142 -11.22 -1.54 16.28
CA ASN A 142 -11.01 -2.49 15.18
C ASN A 142 -10.71 -1.82 13.82
N LEU A 143 -9.44 -1.50 13.58
CA LEU A 143 -8.95 -1.05 12.29
C LEU A 143 -9.15 -2.11 11.19
N GLU A 144 -9.14 -3.40 11.54
CA GLU A 144 -9.34 -4.49 10.56
C GLU A 144 -10.73 -4.39 9.91
N LYS A 145 -11.76 -4.02 10.65
CA LYS A 145 -13.10 -3.76 10.06
C LYS A 145 -13.07 -2.61 9.05
N THR A 146 -12.28 -1.57 9.32
CA THR A 146 -12.11 -0.45 8.40
C THR A 146 -11.38 -0.89 7.13
N ILE A 147 -10.39 -1.77 7.24
CA ILE A 147 -9.69 -2.36 6.09
C ILE A 147 -10.66 -3.20 5.26
N ILE A 148 -11.46 -4.07 5.87
CA ILE A 148 -12.48 -4.89 5.18
C ILE A 148 -13.54 -4.01 4.49
N GLU A 149 -13.95 -2.90 5.11
CA GLU A 149 -14.87 -1.95 4.50
C GLU A 149 -14.25 -1.27 3.26
N ALA A 150 -12.97 -0.90 3.33
CA ALA A 150 -12.23 -0.33 2.21
C ALA A 150 -12.06 -1.35 1.07
N GLU A 151 -11.73 -2.61 1.39
CA GLU A 151 -11.65 -3.71 0.43
C GLU A 151 -12.98 -3.89 -0.32
N LYS A 152 -14.11 -3.93 0.40
CA LYS A 152 -15.42 -4.05 -0.22
C LYS A 152 -15.70 -2.91 -1.22
N ARG A 153 -15.39 -1.67 -0.87
CA ARG A 153 -15.55 -0.51 -1.76
C ARG A 153 -14.63 -0.61 -2.98
N MET A 154 -13.44 -1.14 -2.83
CA MET A 154 -12.54 -1.40 -3.95
C MET A 154 -13.12 -2.41 -4.93
N TYR A 155 -13.75 -3.50 -4.43
CA TYR A 155 -14.44 -4.46 -5.29
C TYR A 155 -15.61 -3.82 -6.05
N GLU A 156 -16.39 -2.96 -5.42
CA GLU A 156 -17.48 -2.22 -6.06
C GLU A 156 -16.94 -1.31 -7.19
N ASP A 157 -15.84 -0.59 -6.96
CA ASP A 157 -15.16 0.24 -7.96
C ASP A 157 -14.59 -0.60 -9.12
N LYS A 158 -14.00 -1.76 -8.81
CA LYS A 158 -13.47 -2.72 -9.80
C LYS A 158 -14.59 -3.26 -10.72
N GLU A 159 -15.74 -3.60 -10.17
CA GLU A 159 -16.90 -4.03 -10.96
C GLU A 159 -17.40 -2.93 -11.90
N GLU A 160 -17.47 -1.69 -11.43
CA GLU A 160 -17.86 -0.56 -12.27
C GLU A 160 -16.88 -0.31 -13.43
N TYR A 161 -15.57 -0.44 -13.15
CA TYR A 161 -14.55 -0.33 -14.19
C TYR A 161 -14.77 -1.33 -15.32
N TYR A 162 -14.99 -2.61 -14.98
CA TYR A 162 -15.19 -3.65 -16.00
C TYR A 162 -16.52 -3.51 -16.75
N LYS A 163 -17.59 -3.04 -16.11
CA LYS A 163 -18.87 -2.73 -16.79
C LYS A 163 -18.75 -1.60 -17.82
N LYS A 164 -17.85 -0.64 -17.61
CA LYS A 164 -17.62 0.48 -18.53
C LYS A 164 -16.63 0.16 -19.66
N SER A 165 -15.82 -0.89 -19.48
CA SER A 165 -14.74 -1.28 -20.40
C SER A 165 -15.11 -2.45 -21.34
N GLY A 166 -16.25 -3.09 -21.14
CA GLY A 166 -16.81 -4.17 -21.98
C GLY A 166 -17.93 -3.66 -22.83
#